data_925f0b511c94baf5a50b7a24fbadecab
#
_entry.id   925f0b511c94baf5a50b7a24fbadecab
#
_cell.length_a   1.000
_cell.length_b   1.000
_cell.length_c   1.000
_cell.angle_alpha   90.00
_cell.angle_beta   90.00
_cell.angle_gamma   90.00
#
_symmetry.space_group_name_H-M   'P 1'
#
loop_
_entity.id
_entity.type
_entity.pdbx_description
1 polymer ?
#
loop_
_entity_poly.entity_id
_entity_poly.type
_entity_poly.pdbx_seq_one_letter_code
_entity_poly.pdbx_strand_id
1 'polypeptide(L)'
;MVLSIDGVLFRVISTFLSDSHSYPPSLERNHGNCHIHPAMNMPFRTSLGAETPSPIATEVERRRTFAIISHPDAGKTTLTEKLLLFGGAIQLAGQVKAKRDRRSTRSDWMAIERERGISVVTSVMTFEYGGRVFNLLDTPGHEDFSEDTYRTLTAVDSAVMVIDGAKGIEPRTRKLFEVCRLRDIPIITFINKMDRESRDPFDLIDEIEKTLAVDSAPIAWPVGRGRDFVGTIDVKSGGVRLLDGDSGSAGSLREMSLAEIAALNSNLEVATLGGELDLVRQACKRFDPQAFTEGHMTPIFFGSALKNLGVGDLLNALGELAPPPRTQAADKRVVSATEPGMSAFVFKVQANMDPNHRDRIAFVRLCSGKLTRGMKVKQTRTAKPMSLRAPQFFFAENRALAEEAYAGDVVGIPNHGTLRIGDTLTEGENLNFVGVPNFAPEILRRVRLPDAMKAKKLKQALQELSEEGVTQVFLPTDGSALLVGVVGPLQLDVLKVRLAAEYGLEIDWSTPEFQFARWIAAGGRKILDRFVTRYPASIAEDSDGDLVFLARTAFDLEYTGKHNEDIAFSDVKDIHRRQLVRHDR
;
A
#
# COMPACT_ATOMS: atom_id res chain seq x y z
N MET A 1 -24.52 -17.67 -1.32
CA MET A 1 -24.34 -16.64 -0.29
C MET A 1 -22.84 -16.40 -0.22
N VAL A 2 -22.37 -15.43 -0.96
CA VAL A 2 -20.94 -15.10 -1.09
C VAL A 2 -20.56 -14.34 0.18
N LEU A 3 -19.82 -14.99 1.09
CA LEU A 3 -19.10 -14.28 2.15
C LEU A 3 -17.96 -13.54 1.44
N SER A 4 -18.17 -12.26 1.22
CA SER A 4 -17.20 -11.33 0.63
C SER A 4 -15.93 -11.28 1.50
N ILE A 5 -14.78 -10.98 0.88
CA ILE A 5 -13.50 -10.64 1.54
C ILE A 5 -13.71 -9.67 2.71
N ASP A 6 -14.77 -8.86 2.67
CA ASP A 6 -15.14 -7.85 3.65
C ASP A 6 -15.30 -8.41 5.07
N GLY A 7 -15.89 -9.60 5.22
CA GLY A 7 -16.05 -10.24 6.54
C GLY A 7 -14.75 -10.84 7.08
N VAL A 8 -13.85 -11.24 6.21
CA VAL A 8 -12.56 -11.84 6.53
C VAL A 8 -11.54 -10.78 6.92
N LEU A 9 -11.46 -9.71 6.16
CA LEU A 9 -10.56 -8.58 6.43
C LEU A 9 -10.89 -7.93 7.79
N PHE A 10 -12.18 -7.74 8.08
CA PHE A 10 -12.65 -7.16 9.35
C PHE A 10 -12.28 -8.03 10.57
N ARG A 11 -12.41 -9.35 10.47
CA ARG A 11 -12.02 -10.28 11.55
C ARG A 11 -10.51 -10.33 11.78
N VAL A 12 -9.74 -10.34 10.71
CA VAL A 12 -8.28 -10.51 10.79
C VAL A 12 -7.59 -9.29 11.38
N ILE A 13 -7.96 -8.11 10.93
CA ILE A 13 -7.33 -6.88 11.42
C ILE A 13 -7.81 -6.56 12.82
N SER A 14 -9.06 -6.85 13.16
CA SER A 14 -9.60 -6.76 14.52
C SER A 14 -8.89 -7.72 15.50
N THR A 15 -8.52 -8.92 15.08
CA THR A 15 -7.76 -9.88 15.89
C THR A 15 -6.30 -9.41 16.11
N PHE A 16 -5.68 -8.80 15.09
CA PHE A 16 -4.34 -8.23 15.23
C PHE A 16 -4.29 -6.98 16.12
N LEU A 17 -5.36 -6.19 16.17
CA LEU A 17 -5.44 -4.98 16.99
C LEU A 17 -5.90 -5.25 18.44
N SER A 18 -6.70 -6.29 18.69
CA SER A 18 -7.14 -6.64 20.06
C SER A 18 -6.01 -7.17 20.92
N ASP A 19 -5.00 -7.81 20.34
CA ASP A 19 -3.84 -8.32 21.07
C ASP A 19 -2.75 -7.26 21.35
N SER A 20 -2.83 -6.08 20.72
CA SER A 20 -1.85 -5.00 20.90
C SER A 20 -2.27 -3.93 21.95
N HIS A 21 -3.48 -4.00 22.51
CA HIS A 21 -4.04 -2.98 23.42
C HIS A 21 -4.26 -3.48 24.86
N SER A 22 -3.35 -4.27 25.40
CA SER A 22 -3.29 -4.49 26.86
C SER A 22 -2.42 -3.42 27.52
N TYR A 23 -2.99 -2.23 27.75
CA TYR A 23 -2.44 -1.28 28.70
C TYR A 23 -2.75 -1.75 30.13
N PRO A 24 -1.80 -1.62 31.07
CA PRO A 24 -2.08 -1.95 32.48
C PRO A 24 -3.10 -0.96 33.08
N PRO A 25 -3.94 -1.41 34.03
CA PRO A 25 -5.01 -0.60 34.56
C PRO A 25 -4.48 0.62 35.32
N SER A 26 -5.12 1.76 35.07
CA SER A 26 -4.91 3.04 35.72
C SER A 26 -5.00 2.93 37.26
N LEU A 27 -3.97 3.45 37.91
CA LEU A 27 -3.96 3.68 39.37
C LEU A 27 -5.08 4.64 39.76
N GLU A 28 -5.94 4.16 40.65
CA GLU A 28 -6.98 4.93 41.33
C GLU A 28 -6.40 6.14 42.07
N ARG A 29 -7.05 7.28 41.90
CA ARG A 29 -6.74 8.52 42.64
C ARG A 29 -7.24 8.39 44.06
N ASN A 30 -6.34 8.28 45.00
CA ASN A 30 -6.62 8.49 46.39
C ASN A 30 -6.59 9.99 46.71
N HIS A 31 -7.72 10.53 47.17
CA HIS A 31 -7.80 11.86 47.76
C HIS A 31 -7.23 11.81 49.18
N GLY A 32 -6.07 12.42 49.37
CA GLY A 32 -5.45 12.62 50.67
C GLY A 32 -4.97 14.07 50.82
N ASN A 33 -5.41 14.70 51.92
CA ASN A 33 -5.27 16.09 52.30
C ASN A 33 -3.89 16.73 52.14
N CYS A 34 -3.90 17.98 51.61
CA CYS A 34 -2.79 18.91 51.61
C CYS A 34 -2.46 19.40 53.03
N HIS A 35 -1.21 19.19 53.45
CA HIS A 35 -0.56 20.07 54.43
C HIS A 35 0.52 20.90 53.71
N ILE A 36 0.38 22.23 53.88
CA ILE A 36 1.27 23.24 53.34
C ILE A 36 2.53 23.30 54.21
N HIS A 37 3.73 23.13 53.61
CA HIS A 37 5.00 23.53 54.20
C HIS A 37 5.77 24.49 53.23
N PRO A 38 6.51 25.46 53.79
CA PRO A 38 6.95 26.63 53.02
C PRO A 38 8.21 26.40 52.15
N ALA A 39 8.31 27.24 51.14
CA ALA A 39 9.28 27.25 50.05
C ALA A 39 10.73 27.19 50.49
N MET A 40 11.48 26.24 49.94
CA MET A 40 12.95 26.30 49.79
C MET A 40 13.28 26.72 48.36
N ASN A 41 13.92 27.88 48.23
CA ASN A 41 14.48 28.39 47.00
C ASN A 41 15.55 27.44 46.44
N MET A 42 15.27 26.77 45.35
CA MET A 42 16.28 26.16 44.50
C MET A 42 16.40 26.97 43.20
N PRO A 43 17.60 27.21 42.70
CA PRO A 43 17.80 28.00 41.48
C PRO A 43 17.24 27.22 40.26
N PHE A 44 16.40 27.90 39.49
CA PHE A 44 15.94 27.48 38.18
C PHE A 44 17.15 27.19 37.27
N ARG A 45 17.44 25.96 36.99
CA ARG A 45 18.32 25.60 35.88
C ARG A 45 17.56 25.78 34.56
N THR A 46 17.63 27.01 34.04
CA THR A 46 17.38 27.29 32.64
C THR A 46 18.55 26.77 31.81
N SER A 47 18.37 25.65 31.12
CA SER A 47 18.92 25.33 29.80
C SER A 47 18.45 23.94 29.39
N LEU A 48 17.23 23.81 28.89
CA LEU A 48 16.94 22.82 27.89
C LEU A 48 17.63 23.33 26.62
N GLY A 49 18.89 23.01 26.46
CA GLY A 49 19.56 23.07 25.17
C GLY A 49 18.75 22.17 24.22
N ALA A 50 18.20 22.75 23.17
CA ALA A 50 17.65 21.98 22.08
C ALA A 50 18.78 21.08 21.57
N GLU A 51 18.73 19.77 21.91
CA GLU A 51 19.65 18.80 21.33
C GLU A 51 19.48 18.86 19.82
N THR A 52 20.55 19.12 19.10
CA THR A 52 20.54 19.04 17.64
C THR A 52 20.07 17.65 17.25
N PRO A 53 19.03 17.53 16.42
CA PRO A 53 18.49 16.23 16.04
C PRO A 53 19.61 15.37 15.42
N SER A 54 19.60 14.08 15.73
CA SER A 54 20.60 13.17 15.16
C SER A 54 20.54 13.20 13.63
N PRO A 55 21.64 12.96 12.92
CA PRO A 55 21.62 12.90 11.45
C PRO A 55 20.54 11.94 10.89
N ILE A 56 20.28 10.83 11.59
CA ILE A 56 19.22 9.89 11.23
C ILE A 56 17.84 10.55 11.39
N ALA A 57 17.59 11.23 12.51
CA ALA A 57 16.30 11.89 12.75
C ALA A 57 16.02 12.98 11.69
N THR A 58 17.03 13.75 11.28
CA THR A 58 16.92 14.76 10.22
C THR A 58 16.55 14.12 8.89
N GLU A 59 17.20 13.02 8.52
CA GLU A 59 16.91 12.31 7.27
C GLU A 59 15.54 11.63 7.31
N VAL A 60 15.11 11.06 8.43
CA VAL A 60 13.78 10.47 8.61
C VAL A 60 12.70 11.53 8.43
N GLU A 61 12.87 12.72 9.04
CA GLU A 61 11.90 13.83 8.93
C GLU A 61 11.70 14.32 7.50
N ARG A 62 12.68 14.18 6.62
CA ARG A 62 12.58 14.56 5.21
C ARG A 62 11.74 13.59 4.38
N ARG A 63 11.50 12.36 4.84
CA ARG A 63 10.87 11.30 4.05
C ARG A 63 9.37 11.31 4.13
N ARG A 64 8.75 11.07 2.98
CA ARG A 64 7.30 10.89 2.82
C ARG A 64 7.05 9.68 1.95
N THR A 65 6.50 8.63 2.54
CA THR A 65 6.21 7.39 1.81
C THR A 65 4.72 7.18 1.73
N PHE A 66 4.19 7.19 0.52
CA PHE A 66 2.76 7.14 0.30
C PHE A 66 2.36 6.25 -0.86
N ALA A 67 1.15 5.69 -0.77
CA ALA A 67 0.53 4.95 -1.86
C ALA A 67 -0.53 5.80 -2.56
N ILE A 68 -0.74 5.59 -3.86
CA ILE A 68 -1.91 6.10 -4.57
C ILE A 68 -2.90 4.97 -4.72
N ILE A 69 -4.10 5.16 -4.19
CA ILE A 69 -5.22 4.21 -4.22
C ILE A 69 -6.42 4.80 -4.94
N SER A 70 -7.12 4.00 -5.71
CA SER A 70 -8.32 4.44 -6.43
C SER A 70 -9.14 3.27 -6.95
N HIS A 71 -10.36 3.56 -7.36
CA HIS A 71 -11.10 2.72 -8.30
C HIS A 71 -10.41 2.73 -9.70
N PRO A 72 -10.53 1.66 -10.51
CA PRO A 72 -10.10 1.69 -11.91
C PRO A 72 -10.66 2.91 -12.65
N ASP A 73 -9.88 3.48 -13.56
CA ASP A 73 -10.24 4.66 -14.37
C ASP A 73 -10.43 5.99 -13.62
N ALA A 74 -10.23 6.08 -12.31
CA ALA A 74 -10.29 7.37 -11.58
C ALA A 74 -9.17 8.34 -11.98
N GLY A 75 -8.18 7.88 -12.75
CA GLY A 75 -7.06 8.68 -13.25
C GLY A 75 -5.79 8.58 -12.41
N LYS A 76 -5.65 7.49 -11.66
CA LYS A 76 -4.50 7.19 -10.80
C LYS A 76 -3.16 7.28 -11.56
N THR A 77 -2.99 6.53 -12.64
CA THR A 77 -1.76 6.51 -13.44
C THR A 77 -1.41 7.88 -14.03
N THR A 78 -2.44 8.64 -14.47
CA THR A 78 -2.23 10.02 -14.94
C THR A 78 -1.74 10.92 -13.79
N LEU A 79 -2.33 10.80 -12.59
CA LEU A 79 -1.89 11.55 -11.42
C LEU A 79 -0.46 11.19 -11.02
N THR A 80 -0.12 9.91 -11.00
CA THR A 80 1.24 9.41 -10.75
C THR A 80 2.26 10.06 -11.69
N GLU A 81 2.01 10.04 -13.01
CA GLU A 81 2.89 10.68 -14.00
C GLU A 81 3.03 12.18 -13.77
N LYS A 82 1.95 12.86 -13.37
CA LYS A 82 1.98 14.30 -13.11
C LYS A 82 2.72 14.65 -11.83
N LEU A 83 2.57 13.88 -10.75
CA LEU A 83 3.35 14.05 -9.53
C LEU A 83 4.85 13.91 -9.79
N LEU A 84 5.25 12.92 -10.61
CA LEU A 84 6.65 12.74 -11.01
C LEU A 84 7.17 13.89 -11.89
N LEU A 85 6.32 14.46 -12.74
CA LEU A 85 6.65 15.62 -13.55
C LEU A 85 6.89 16.86 -12.67
N PHE A 86 5.97 17.15 -11.76
CA PHE A 86 6.10 18.27 -10.82
C PHE A 86 7.27 18.09 -9.86
N GLY A 87 7.55 16.85 -9.45
CA GLY A 87 8.73 16.48 -8.65
C GLY A 87 10.05 16.53 -9.43
N GLY A 88 10.04 16.87 -10.72
CA GLY A 88 11.24 16.93 -11.55
C GLY A 88 11.87 15.56 -11.87
N ALA A 89 11.23 14.47 -11.49
CA ALA A 89 11.71 13.10 -11.74
C ALA A 89 11.60 12.70 -13.22
N ILE A 90 10.71 13.35 -13.96
CA ILE A 90 10.55 13.21 -15.41
C ILE A 90 10.50 14.59 -16.06
N GLN A 91 11.18 14.76 -17.18
CA GLN A 91 11.28 16.07 -17.86
C GLN A 91 10.07 16.41 -18.73
N LEU A 92 9.28 15.41 -19.16
CA LEU A 92 8.12 15.58 -20.05
C LEU A 92 7.06 14.51 -19.74
N ALA A 93 5.94 14.94 -19.17
CA ALA A 93 4.73 14.12 -19.18
C ALA A 93 4.08 14.23 -20.56
N GLY A 94 3.91 13.12 -21.25
CA GLY A 94 3.07 13.06 -22.44
C GLY A 94 3.70 13.38 -23.79
N GLN A 95 4.99 13.10 -24.03
CA GLN A 95 5.49 12.97 -25.41
C GLN A 95 4.83 11.80 -26.20
N VAL A 96 3.80 11.18 -25.67
CA VAL A 96 3.05 10.10 -26.31
C VAL A 96 2.00 10.61 -27.32
N LYS A 97 1.88 11.93 -27.56
CA LYS A 97 0.92 12.47 -28.53
C LYS A 97 1.40 12.48 -29.99
N ALA A 98 2.62 12.07 -30.31
CA ALA A 98 3.19 12.26 -31.64
C ALA A 98 3.33 11.02 -32.54
N LYS A 99 2.89 9.82 -32.15
CA LYS A 99 2.75 8.68 -33.07
C LYS A 99 1.56 7.82 -32.67
N ARG A 100 0.73 7.53 -33.66
CA ARG A 100 -0.49 6.72 -33.61
C ARG A 100 -0.24 5.23 -33.26
N ASP A 101 0.84 4.90 -32.56
CA ASP A 101 1.19 3.56 -32.13
C ASP A 101 1.49 3.51 -30.63
N ARG A 102 0.54 2.89 -29.90
CA ARG A 102 0.65 2.27 -28.58
C ARG A 102 1.09 3.19 -27.43
N ARG A 103 0.07 3.67 -26.71
CA ARG A 103 0.19 4.28 -25.38
C ARG A 103 0.80 3.27 -24.41
N SER A 104 2.07 3.40 -24.07
CA SER A 104 2.63 2.78 -22.88
C SER A 104 2.76 3.86 -21.81
N THR A 105 2.06 3.71 -20.71
CA THR A 105 2.31 4.48 -19.49
C THR A 105 3.60 3.99 -18.86
N ARG A 106 4.37 4.88 -18.23
CA ARG A 106 5.69 4.56 -17.66
C ARG A 106 5.61 3.59 -16.47
N SER A 107 4.45 3.52 -15.81
CA SER A 107 4.17 2.56 -14.76
C SER A 107 3.83 1.16 -15.27
N ASP A 108 3.38 1.03 -16.53
CA ASP A 108 2.89 -0.23 -17.10
C ASP A 108 3.97 -0.87 -17.98
N TRP A 109 4.88 -1.61 -17.38
CA TRP A 109 6.03 -2.20 -18.08
C TRP A 109 5.76 -3.61 -18.64
N MET A 110 4.74 -4.33 -18.12
CA MET A 110 4.34 -5.65 -18.65
C MET A 110 3.56 -5.51 -19.97
N ALA A 111 3.77 -6.45 -20.89
CA ALA A 111 3.05 -6.48 -22.16
C ALA A 111 1.51 -6.54 -21.96
N ILE A 112 1.06 -7.31 -20.97
CA ILE A 112 -0.35 -7.47 -20.64
C ILE A 112 -0.97 -6.20 -20.03
N GLU A 113 -0.21 -5.40 -19.27
CA GLU A 113 -0.64 -4.10 -18.73
C GLU A 113 -0.91 -3.14 -19.88
N ARG A 114 0.01 -3.07 -20.84
CA ARG A 114 -0.09 -2.21 -22.02
C ARG A 114 -1.22 -2.63 -22.97
N GLU A 115 -1.44 -3.93 -23.13
CA GLU A 115 -2.50 -4.47 -23.99
C GLU A 115 -3.89 -4.21 -23.41
N ARG A 116 -4.05 -4.37 -22.11
CA ARG A 116 -5.34 -4.20 -21.41
C ARG A 116 -5.56 -2.81 -20.82
N GLY A 117 -4.52 -1.98 -20.74
CA GLY A 117 -4.58 -0.62 -20.17
C GLY A 117 -4.85 -0.58 -18.67
N ILE A 118 -4.40 -1.59 -17.93
CA ILE A 118 -4.58 -1.72 -16.48
C ILE A 118 -3.23 -1.99 -15.82
N SER A 119 -2.98 -1.36 -14.67
CA SER A 119 -1.82 -1.70 -13.85
C SER A 119 -2.07 -3.00 -13.08
N VAL A 120 -1.18 -3.95 -13.24
CA VAL A 120 -1.24 -5.30 -12.62
C VAL A 120 -0.39 -5.36 -11.36
N VAL A 121 0.71 -4.62 -11.34
CA VAL A 121 1.75 -4.70 -10.32
C VAL A 121 2.03 -3.31 -9.73
N THR A 122 2.27 -3.24 -8.41
CA THR A 122 2.70 -2.00 -7.76
C THR A 122 4.05 -1.54 -8.30
N SER A 123 4.15 -0.28 -8.70
CA SER A 123 5.41 0.39 -9.07
C SER A 123 5.91 1.24 -7.91
N VAL A 124 7.22 1.24 -7.69
CA VAL A 124 7.89 2.06 -6.66
C VAL A 124 8.71 3.13 -7.36
N MET A 125 8.56 4.38 -6.93
CA MET A 125 9.26 5.53 -7.52
C MET A 125 9.71 6.48 -6.42
N THR A 126 10.97 6.90 -6.48
CA THR A 126 11.57 7.84 -5.52
C THR A 126 11.90 9.14 -6.24
N PHE A 127 11.63 10.29 -5.60
CA PHE A 127 12.01 11.61 -6.12
C PHE A 127 12.16 12.63 -4.99
N GLU A 128 12.82 13.75 -5.26
CA GLU A 128 12.96 14.85 -4.30
C GLU A 128 12.16 16.07 -4.75
N TYR A 129 11.48 16.70 -3.82
CA TYR A 129 10.74 17.94 -4.05
C TYR A 129 10.62 18.76 -2.76
N GLY A 130 10.82 20.09 -2.83
CA GLY A 130 10.67 20.98 -1.67
C GLY A 130 11.55 20.59 -0.46
N GLY A 131 12.74 19.99 -0.69
CA GLY A 131 13.62 19.52 0.38
C GLY A 131 13.18 18.21 1.05
N ARG A 132 12.09 17.60 0.60
CA ARG A 132 11.59 16.29 1.04
C ARG A 132 11.98 15.20 0.05
N VAL A 133 12.10 13.97 0.54
CA VAL A 133 12.28 12.74 -0.25
C VAL A 133 10.97 12.00 -0.27
N PHE A 134 10.41 11.80 -1.44
CA PHE A 134 9.15 11.09 -1.66
C PHE A 134 9.39 9.68 -2.17
N ASN A 135 8.77 8.71 -1.53
CA ASN A 135 8.65 7.34 -2.01
C ASN A 135 7.19 7.10 -2.38
N LEU A 136 6.90 7.09 -3.68
CA LEU A 136 5.57 6.87 -4.22
C LEU A 136 5.41 5.40 -4.60
N LEU A 137 4.35 4.77 -4.11
CA LEU A 137 3.95 3.41 -4.44
C LEU A 137 2.63 3.46 -5.22
N ASP A 138 2.71 3.24 -6.53
CA ASP A 138 1.54 3.22 -7.41
C ASP A 138 0.91 1.83 -7.41
N THR A 139 -0.26 1.69 -6.77
CA THR A 139 -0.91 0.39 -6.56
C THR A 139 -1.79 -0.04 -7.74
N PRO A 140 -2.03 -1.35 -7.97
CA PRO A 140 -3.01 -1.82 -8.95
C PRO A 140 -4.42 -1.28 -8.65
N GLY A 141 -5.11 -0.81 -9.69
CA GLY A 141 -6.51 -0.36 -9.55
C GLY A 141 -7.52 -1.50 -9.52
N HIS A 142 -7.25 -2.61 -10.22
CA HIS A 142 -8.18 -3.72 -10.38
C HIS A 142 -8.27 -4.60 -9.13
N GLU A 143 -9.49 -5.06 -8.78
CA GLU A 143 -9.73 -5.85 -7.56
C GLU A 143 -9.03 -7.22 -7.55
N ASP A 144 -8.82 -7.85 -8.70
CA ASP A 144 -8.09 -9.11 -8.81
C ASP A 144 -6.66 -9.03 -8.27
N PHE A 145 -6.09 -7.82 -8.19
CA PHE A 145 -4.74 -7.58 -7.65
C PHE A 145 -4.76 -6.92 -6.27
N SER A 146 -5.86 -7.07 -5.53
CA SER A 146 -6.04 -6.45 -4.21
C SER A 146 -4.98 -6.88 -3.20
N GLU A 147 -4.50 -8.10 -3.26
CA GLU A 147 -3.49 -8.60 -2.33
C GLU A 147 -2.15 -7.82 -2.45
N ASP A 148 -1.72 -7.51 -3.69
CA ASP A 148 -0.53 -6.66 -3.91
C ASP A 148 -0.75 -5.24 -3.36
N THR A 149 -1.95 -4.69 -3.53
CA THR A 149 -2.32 -3.40 -2.93
C THR A 149 -2.27 -3.45 -1.40
N TYR A 150 -2.82 -4.48 -0.78
CA TYR A 150 -2.84 -4.61 0.69
C TYR A 150 -1.44 -4.80 1.28
N ARG A 151 -0.56 -5.55 0.60
CA ARG A 151 0.85 -5.67 0.97
C ARG A 151 1.58 -4.34 0.82
N THR A 152 1.32 -3.61 -0.25
CA THR A 152 1.91 -2.29 -0.49
C THR A 152 1.51 -1.29 0.59
N LEU A 153 0.25 -1.31 1.05
CA LEU A 153 -0.23 -0.46 2.12
C LEU A 153 0.48 -0.74 3.47
N THR A 154 1.14 -1.88 3.66
CA THR A 154 1.98 -2.10 4.85
C THR A 154 3.29 -1.30 4.82
N ALA A 155 3.72 -0.90 3.65
CA ALA A 155 5.01 -0.23 3.44
C ALA A 155 4.91 1.29 3.37
N VAL A 156 3.72 1.88 3.60
CA VAL A 156 3.51 3.33 3.48
C VAL A 156 3.08 3.97 4.79
N ASP A 157 3.30 5.27 4.89
CA ASP A 157 2.95 6.08 6.07
C ASP A 157 1.68 6.92 5.84
N SER A 158 1.28 7.13 4.59
CA SER A 158 0.05 7.80 4.18
C SER A 158 -0.46 7.27 2.84
N ALA A 159 -1.67 7.68 2.44
CA ALA A 159 -2.23 7.34 1.14
C ALA A 159 -2.88 8.56 0.48
N VAL A 160 -2.86 8.59 -0.85
CA VAL A 160 -3.67 9.50 -1.66
C VAL A 160 -4.81 8.71 -2.26
N MET A 161 -6.03 9.05 -1.89
CA MET A 161 -7.24 8.46 -2.45
C MET A 161 -7.73 9.30 -3.62
N VAL A 162 -7.74 8.71 -4.82
CA VAL A 162 -8.21 9.41 -6.03
C VAL A 162 -9.66 9.02 -6.32
N ILE A 163 -10.52 10.03 -6.36
CA ILE A 163 -11.95 9.89 -6.65
C ILE A 163 -12.26 10.57 -7.99
N ASP A 164 -13.09 9.92 -8.81
CA ASP A 164 -13.63 10.53 -10.04
C ASP A 164 -14.74 11.52 -9.69
N GLY A 165 -14.58 12.80 -10.04
CA GLY A 165 -15.56 13.84 -9.73
C GLY A 165 -16.95 13.64 -10.35
N ALA A 166 -17.07 12.83 -11.40
CA ALA A 166 -18.36 12.47 -12.00
C ALA A 166 -19.04 11.29 -11.28
N LYS A 167 -18.24 10.31 -10.80
CA LYS A 167 -18.74 9.06 -10.24
C LYS A 167 -18.89 9.08 -8.72
N GLY A 168 -18.01 9.82 -8.01
CA GLY A 168 -17.98 9.83 -6.55
C GLY A 168 -17.34 8.57 -5.96
N ILE A 169 -17.88 8.09 -4.84
CA ILE A 169 -17.37 6.91 -4.13
C ILE A 169 -17.83 5.63 -4.80
N GLU A 170 -16.91 4.89 -5.38
CA GLU A 170 -17.13 3.59 -5.98
C GLU A 170 -16.82 2.44 -5.00
N PRO A 171 -17.38 1.22 -5.16
CA PRO A 171 -17.20 0.12 -4.20
C PRO A 171 -15.74 -0.19 -3.87
N ARG A 172 -14.86 -0.14 -4.86
CA ARG A 172 -13.43 -0.37 -4.66
C ARG A 172 -12.78 0.69 -3.78
N THR A 173 -13.14 1.97 -3.97
CA THR A 173 -12.67 3.09 -3.16
C THR A 173 -12.99 2.87 -1.68
N ARG A 174 -14.23 2.45 -1.39
CA ARG A 174 -14.67 2.13 -0.03
C ARG A 174 -13.83 1.03 0.62
N LYS A 175 -13.61 -0.09 -0.08
CA LYS A 175 -12.78 -1.19 0.42
C LYS A 175 -11.36 -0.74 0.74
N LEU A 176 -10.74 0.04 -0.14
CA LEU A 176 -9.38 0.54 0.08
C LEU A 176 -9.31 1.52 1.25
N PHE A 177 -10.34 2.35 1.42
CA PHE A 177 -10.45 3.24 2.58
C PHE A 177 -10.52 2.44 3.89
N GLU A 178 -11.36 1.40 3.95
CA GLU A 178 -11.49 0.51 5.12
C GLU A 178 -10.16 -0.14 5.48
N VAL A 179 -9.39 -0.59 4.49
CA VAL A 179 -8.05 -1.16 4.72
C VAL A 179 -7.08 -0.12 5.28
N CYS A 180 -7.07 1.10 4.76
CA CYS A 180 -6.24 2.18 5.29
C CYS A 180 -6.62 2.52 6.73
N ARG A 181 -7.93 2.65 7.01
CA ARG A 181 -8.45 2.93 8.36
C ARG A 181 -8.06 1.87 9.38
N LEU A 182 -8.18 0.59 9.02
CA LEU A 182 -7.78 -0.52 9.88
C LEU A 182 -6.27 -0.58 10.17
N ARG A 183 -5.46 0.17 9.43
CA ARG A 183 -4.01 0.28 9.59
C ARG A 183 -3.56 1.65 10.08
N ASP A 184 -4.52 2.49 10.48
CA ASP A 184 -4.27 3.89 10.89
C ASP A 184 -3.47 4.69 9.86
N ILE A 185 -3.66 4.40 8.55
CA ILE A 185 -3.00 5.11 7.47
C ILE A 185 -3.81 6.38 7.16
N PRO A 186 -3.29 7.59 7.42
CA PRO A 186 -3.96 8.83 7.08
C PRO A 186 -4.10 8.98 5.56
N ILE A 187 -5.26 9.50 5.14
CA ILE A 187 -5.64 9.59 3.73
C ILE A 187 -5.83 11.04 3.32
N ILE A 188 -5.14 11.45 2.25
CA ILE A 188 -5.41 12.69 1.53
C ILE A 188 -6.31 12.37 0.35
N THR A 189 -7.44 13.05 0.21
CA THR A 189 -8.40 12.82 -0.86
C THR A 189 -8.19 13.81 -2.00
N PHE A 190 -8.04 13.28 -3.23
CA PHE A 190 -7.94 14.05 -4.46
C PHE A 190 -9.13 13.76 -5.37
N ILE A 191 -10.04 14.71 -5.53
CA ILE A 191 -11.18 14.63 -6.44
C ILE A 191 -10.72 15.07 -7.82
N ASN A 192 -10.57 14.10 -8.71
CA ASN A 192 -9.98 14.24 -10.04
C ASN A 192 -11.03 14.42 -11.12
N LYS A 193 -10.60 14.86 -12.29
CA LYS A 193 -11.40 15.05 -13.50
C LYS A 193 -12.45 16.17 -13.40
N MET A 194 -12.18 17.20 -12.62
CA MET A 194 -13.03 18.39 -12.53
C MET A 194 -13.16 19.16 -13.86
N ASP A 195 -12.29 18.86 -14.84
CA ASP A 195 -12.33 19.36 -16.23
C ASP A 195 -13.41 18.69 -17.11
N ARG A 196 -14.10 17.71 -16.58
CA ARG A 196 -15.23 17.03 -17.23
C ARG A 196 -16.53 17.36 -16.49
N GLU A 197 -17.66 16.94 -17.04
CA GLU A 197 -18.92 17.01 -16.34
C GLU A 197 -18.79 16.28 -15.00
N SER A 198 -18.77 17.02 -13.92
CA SER A 198 -18.58 16.54 -12.55
C SER A 198 -19.79 16.90 -11.69
N ARG A 199 -19.96 16.15 -10.62
CA ARG A 199 -20.99 16.43 -9.60
C ARG A 199 -20.64 17.70 -8.83
N ASP A 200 -21.61 18.20 -8.07
CA ASP A 200 -21.39 19.35 -7.20
C ASP A 200 -20.34 19.02 -6.12
N PRO A 201 -19.36 19.91 -5.85
CA PRO A 201 -18.35 19.70 -4.83
C PRO A 201 -18.91 19.44 -3.43
N PHE A 202 -20.00 20.11 -3.05
CA PHE A 202 -20.66 19.87 -1.75
C PHE A 202 -21.30 18.48 -1.69
N ASP A 203 -21.96 18.03 -2.78
CA ASP A 203 -22.53 16.69 -2.86
C ASP A 203 -21.45 15.60 -2.74
N LEU A 204 -20.26 15.84 -3.32
CA LEU A 204 -19.14 14.91 -3.24
C LEU A 204 -18.56 14.84 -1.82
N ILE A 205 -18.45 15.98 -1.13
CA ILE A 205 -18.01 16.03 0.28
C ILE A 205 -19.01 15.30 1.17
N ASP A 206 -20.30 15.56 1.01
CA ASP A 206 -21.37 14.94 1.77
C ASP A 206 -21.40 13.41 1.58
N GLU A 207 -21.17 12.94 0.35
CA GLU A 207 -21.04 11.51 0.05
C GLU A 207 -19.82 10.89 0.72
N ILE A 208 -18.66 11.57 0.70
CA ILE A 208 -17.44 11.10 1.37
C ILE A 208 -17.70 10.95 2.87
N GLU A 209 -18.23 11.97 3.52
CA GLU A 209 -18.52 11.94 4.96
C GLU A 209 -19.52 10.84 5.33
N LYS A 210 -20.60 10.72 4.60
CA LYS A 210 -21.65 9.71 4.86
C LYS A 210 -21.18 8.30 4.56
N THR A 211 -20.44 8.11 3.47
CA THR A 211 -20.08 6.77 3.01
C THR A 211 -18.87 6.21 3.74
N LEU A 212 -17.89 7.06 4.04
CA LEU A 212 -16.63 6.64 4.66
C LEU A 212 -16.60 6.90 6.18
N ALA A 213 -17.58 7.61 6.72
CA ALA A 213 -17.65 8.02 8.13
C ALA A 213 -16.33 8.70 8.59
N VAL A 214 -15.87 9.68 7.80
CA VAL A 214 -14.65 10.47 8.03
C VAL A 214 -14.98 11.95 7.85
N ASP A 215 -14.39 12.81 8.67
CA ASP A 215 -14.53 14.25 8.54
C ASP A 215 -13.77 14.76 7.31
N SER A 216 -14.37 15.66 6.55
CA SER A 216 -13.80 16.25 5.35
C SER A 216 -13.35 17.69 5.60
N ALA A 217 -12.09 17.98 5.26
CA ALA A 217 -11.54 19.34 5.35
C ALA A 217 -11.09 19.81 3.96
N PRO A 218 -11.90 20.59 3.21
CA PRO A 218 -11.47 21.17 1.94
C PRO A 218 -10.29 22.12 2.15
N ILE A 219 -9.15 21.81 1.51
CA ILE A 219 -7.96 22.66 1.50
C ILE A 219 -7.92 23.52 0.25
N ALA A 220 -8.27 22.93 -0.89
CA ALA A 220 -8.41 23.63 -2.15
C ALA A 220 -9.83 23.47 -2.69
N TRP A 221 -10.43 24.55 -3.21
CA TRP A 221 -11.76 24.58 -3.81
C TRP A 221 -11.68 24.77 -5.33
N PRO A 222 -12.53 24.14 -6.16
CA PRO A 222 -12.44 24.28 -7.60
C PRO A 222 -12.96 25.62 -8.08
N VAL A 223 -12.29 26.21 -9.07
CA VAL A 223 -12.76 27.42 -9.79
C VAL A 223 -13.46 26.97 -11.07
N GLY A 224 -14.78 26.94 -11.01
CA GLY A 224 -15.61 26.40 -12.09
C GLY A 224 -15.63 24.88 -12.14
N ARG A 225 -16.41 24.33 -13.09
CA ARG A 225 -16.60 22.88 -13.29
C ARG A 225 -16.66 22.56 -14.78
N GLY A 226 -16.30 21.33 -15.15
CA GLY A 226 -16.38 20.90 -16.54
C GLY A 226 -15.47 21.72 -17.46
N ARG A 227 -16.06 22.32 -18.50
CA ARG A 227 -15.30 23.15 -19.44
C ARG A 227 -14.82 24.46 -18.83
N ASP A 228 -15.50 24.92 -17.78
CA ASP A 228 -15.22 26.18 -17.07
C ASP A 228 -14.25 25.98 -15.91
N PHE A 229 -13.75 24.76 -15.69
CA PHE A 229 -12.74 24.46 -14.69
C PHE A 229 -11.40 25.03 -15.10
N VAL A 230 -10.98 26.13 -14.45
CA VAL A 230 -9.78 26.91 -14.79
C VAL A 230 -8.71 26.90 -13.72
N GLY A 231 -9.02 26.47 -12.48
CA GLY A 231 -8.04 26.49 -11.39
C GLY A 231 -8.60 26.04 -10.06
N THR A 232 -7.84 26.33 -9.00
CA THR A 232 -8.18 26.02 -7.62
C THR A 232 -8.00 27.24 -6.72
N ILE A 233 -8.80 27.37 -5.67
CA ILE A 233 -8.66 28.39 -4.61
C ILE A 233 -8.19 27.70 -3.34
N ASP A 234 -7.16 28.23 -2.72
CA ASP A 234 -6.80 27.88 -1.36
C ASP A 234 -7.87 28.41 -0.38
N VAL A 235 -8.53 27.51 0.32
CA VAL A 235 -9.66 27.85 1.19
C VAL A 235 -9.25 28.78 2.35
N LYS A 236 -8.03 28.62 2.86
CA LYS A 236 -7.51 29.39 3.98
C LYS A 236 -7.11 30.81 3.56
N SER A 237 -6.26 30.93 2.54
CA SER A 237 -5.72 32.22 2.11
C SER A 237 -6.66 32.95 1.14
N GLY A 238 -7.50 32.24 0.38
CA GLY A 238 -8.30 32.79 -0.71
C GLY A 238 -7.46 33.05 -1.98
N GLY A 239 -6.21 32.62 -2.01
CA GLY A 239 -5.35 32.72 -3.19
C GLY A 239 -5.82 31.75 -4.27
N VAL A 240 -5.92 32.25 -5.50
CA VAL A 240 -6.33 31.45 -6.65
C VAL A 240 -5.13 31.05 -7.46
N ARG A 241 -5.07 29.77 -7.82
CA ARG A 241 -4.03 29.19 -8.65
C ARG A 241 -4.59 28.80 -10.01
N LEU A 242 -4.16 29.50 -11.03
CA LEU A 242 -4.54 29.25 -12.42
C LEU A 242 -3.38 28.65 -13.18
N LEU A 243 -3.68 27.88 -14.21
CA LEU A 243 -2.66 27.40 -15.15
C LEU A 243 -2.27 28.55 -16.11
N ASP A 244 -1.00 28.87 -16.17
CA ASP A 244 -0.48 29.89 -17.09
C ASP A 244 -0.12 29.22 -18.43
N GLY A 245 -1.01 29.37 -19.45
CA GLY A 245 -0.75 29.06 -20.84
C GLY A 245 -0.78 27.58 -21.26
N ASP A 246 -0.68 27.41 -22.57
CA ASP A 246 -0.81 26.15 -23.33
C ASP A 246 0.45 25.24 -23.25
N SER A 247 1.39 25.53 -22.35
CA SER A 247 2.66 24.83 -22.26
C SER A 247 2.56 23.58 -21.39
N GLY A 248 2.78 22.41 -21.98
CA GLY A 248 2.87 21.10 -21.33
C GLY A 248 4.09 20.90 -20.40
N SER A 249 4.77 21.96 -20.02
CA SER A 249 5.73 22.00 -18.89
C SER A 249 4.97 22.26 -17.59
N ALA A 250 5.52 21.86 -16.46
CA ALA A 250 5.00 22.20 -15.13
C ALA A 250 4.82 23.73 -15.06
N GLY A 251 3.60 24.20 -15.43
CA GLY A 251 3.30 25.62 -15.63
C GLY A 251 3.52 26.36 -14.32
N SER A 252 4.10 27.54 -14.40
CA SER A 252 4.14 28.48 -13.30
C SER A 252 2.70 28.74 -12.85
N LEU A 253 2.36 28.30 -11.64
CA LEU A 253 1.08 28.62 -11.02
C LEU A 253 1.10 30.12 -10.74
N ARG A 254 0.21 30.87 -11.37
CA ARG A 254 0.03 32.28 -11.07
C ARG A 254 -0.93 32.40 -9.91
N GLU A 255 -0.45 32.91 -8.78
CA GLU A 255 -1.31 33.32 -7.68
C GLU A 255 -1.98 34.64 -8.00
N MET A 256 -3.31 34.66 -7.93
CA MET A 256 -4.12 35.84 -8.20
C MET A 256 -5.20 35.99 -7.14
N SER A 257 -5.64 37.22 -6.91
CA SER A 257 -6.83 37.49 -6.12
C SER A 257 -8.11 37.23 -6.93
N LEU A 258 -9.23 36.99 -6.25
CA LEU A 258 -10.54 36.86 -6.90
C LEU A 258 -10.90 38.09 -7.76
N ALA A 259 -10.47 39.31 -7.34
CA ALA A 259 -10.71 40.53 -8.09
C ALA A 259 -9.94 40.60 -9.42
N GLU A 260 -8.71 40.09 -9.44
CA GLU A 260 -7.91 40.00 -10.68
C GLU A 260 -8.47 39.01 -11.66
N ILE A 261 -9.06 37.88 -11.16
CA ILE A 261 -9.71 36.87 -12.00
C ILE A 261 -10.99 37.42 -12.63
N ALA A 262 -11.78 38.19 -11.87
CA ALA A 262 -12.94 38.86 -12.41
C ALA A 262 -12.63 39.77 -13.60
N ALA A 263 -11.46 40.40 -13.56
CA ALA A 263 -11.00 41.25 -14.67
C ALA A 263 -10.52 40.47 -15.90
N LEU A 264 -10.07 39.23 -15.72
CA LEU A 264 -9.54 38.38 -16.80
C LEU A 264 -10.59 37.49 -17.48
N ASN A 265 -11.63 37.09 -16.75
CA ASN A 265 -12.63 36.14 -17.25
C ASN A 265 -14.05 36.62 -16.93
N SER A 266 -14.67 37.31 -17.86
CA SER A 266 -16.02 37.87 -17.72
C SER A 266 -17.14 36.81 -17.58
N ASN A 267 -16.86 35.56 -17.84
CA ASN A 267 -17.81 34.45 -17.73
C ASN A 267 -17.79 33.78 -16.34
N LEU A 268 -16.83 34.08 -15.48
CA LEU A 268 -16.79 33.60 -14.11
C LEU A 268 -17.65 34.51 -13.22
N GLU A 269 -18.70 33.98 -12.65
CA GLU A 269 -19.49 34.65 -11.62
C GLU A 269 -18.69 34.68 -10.31
N VAL A 270 -17.75 35.64 -10.20
CA VAL A 270 -16.85 35.77 -9.04
C VAL A 270 -17.65 35.97 -7.73
N ALA A 271 -18.82 36.61 -7.81
CA ALA A 271 -19.71 36.77 -6.65
C ALA A 271 -20.21 35.39 -6.14
N THR A 272 -20.58 34.50 -7.05
CA THR A 272 -21.00 33.12 -6.71
C THR A 272 -19.83 32.36 -6.08
N LEU A 273 -18.63 32.45 -6.64
CA LEU A 273 -17.43 31.80 -6.13
C LEU A 273 -17.02 32.32 -4.73
N GLY A 274 -17.16 33.64 -4.50
CA GLY A 274 -16.94 34.22 -3.19
C GLY A 274 -17.93 33.68 -2.15
N GLY A 275 -19.23 33.60 -2.54
CA GLY A 275 -20.27 33.03 -1.69
C GLY A 275 -20.05 31.53 -1.39
N GLU A 276 -19.62 30.73 -2.38
CA GLU A 276 -19.26 29.33 -2.17
C GLU A 276 -18.08 29.18 -1.19
N LEU A 277 -17.05 30.00 -1.34
CA LEU A 277 -15.87 29.98 -0.46
C LEU A 277 -16.24 30.34 0.99
N ASP A 278 -17.11 31.34 1.18
CA ASP A 278 -17.60 31.70 2.50
C ASP A 278 -18.46 30.57 3.11
N LEU A 279 -19.27 29.91 2.30
CA LEU A 279 -20.05 28.76 2.73
C LEU A 279 -19.15 27.59 3.15
N VAL A 280 -18.12 27.27 2.36
CA VAL A 280 -17.12 26.23 2.71
C VAL A 280 -16.44 26.55 4.04
N ARG A 281 -16.01 27.80 4.25
CA ARG A 281 -15.37 28.23 5.50
C ARG A 281 -16.27 28.14 6.73
N GLN A 282 -17.58 28.29 6.55
CA GLN A 282 -18.56 28.24 7.63
C GLN A 282 -19.10 26.84 7.89
N ALA A 283 -19.37 26.06 6.83
CA ALA A 283 -20.06 24.78 6.90
C ALA A 283 -19.10 23.57 7.03
N CYS A 284 -17.92 23.63 6.39
CA CYS A 284 -16.96 22.53 6.41
C CYS A 284 -16.04 22.61 7.63
N LYS A 285 -15.54 21.45 8.05
CA LYS A 285 -14.56 21.36 9.14
C LYS A 285 -13.22 21.94 8.70
N ARG A 286 -12.56 22.61 9.64
CA ARG A 286 -11.18 23.06 9.45
C ARG A 286 -10.23 21.88 9.60
N PHE A 287 -9.15 21.91 8.85
CA PHE A 287 -8.13 20.87 8.93
C PHE A 287 -7.50 20.82 10.33
N ASP A 288 -7.52 19.64 10.92
CA ASP A 288 -6.89 19.30 12.19
C ASP A 288 -5.82 18.23 11.94
N PRO A 289 -4.52 18.56 12.15
CA PRO A 289 -3.42 17.61 11.93
C PRO A 289 -3.51 16.34 12.79
N GLN A 290 -4.03 16.45 14.03
CA GLN A 290 -4.18 15.30 14.91
C GLN A 290 -5.28 14.37 14.40
N ALA A 291 -6.47 14.89 14.12
CA ALA A 291 -7.58 14.13 13.57
C ALA A 291 -7.22 13.46 12.21
N PHE A 292 -6.41 14.14 11.38
CA PHE A 292 -5.88 13.58 10.15
C PHE A 292 -4.94 12.38 10.43
N THR A 293 -3.98 12.56 11.33
CA THR A 293 -3.00 11.50 11.66
C THR A 293 -3.68 10.27 12.30
N GLU A 294 -4.74 10.50 13.06
CA GLU A 294 -5.58 9.44 13.68
C GLU A 294 -6.57 8.79 12.70
N GLY A 295 -6.63 9.27 11.43
CA GLY A 295 -7.52 8.73 10.41
C GLY A 295 -9.00 9.14 10.55
N HIS A 296 -9.29 10.15 11.36
CA HIS A 296 -10.64 10.69 11.57
C HIS A 296 -11.01 11.80 10.61
N MET A 297 -10.02 12.38 9.92
CA MET A 297 -10.20 13.49 8.98
C MET A 297 -9.42 13.23 7.69
N THR A 298 -9.99 13.67 6.55
CA THR A 298 -9.30 13.71 5.27
C THR A 298 -9.25 15.13 4.71
N PRO A 299 -8.06 15.69 4.40
CA PRO A 299 -7.97 16.92 3.62
C PRO A 299 -8.36 16.64 2.17
N ILE A 300 -9.19 17.52 1.59
CA ILE A 300 -9.74 17.37 0.23
C ILE A 300 -9.12 18.39 -0.71
N PHE A 301 -8.69 17.89 -1.85
CA PHE A 301 -8.20 18.64 -3.00
C PHE A 301 -9.02 18.33 -4.23
N PHE A 302 -9.39 19.35 -4.99
CA PHE A 302 -10.05 19.20 -6.29
C PHE A 302 -9.06 19.49 -7.41
N GLY A 303 -9.18 18.78 -8.53
CA GLY A 303 -8.26 19.01 -9.62
C GLY A 303 -8.55 18.24 -10.90
N SER A 304 -7.65 18.40 -11.85
CA SER A 304 -7.57 17.61 -13.07
C SER A 304 -6.12 17.20 -13.31
N ALA A 305 -5.82 15.93 -13.09
CA ALA A 305 -4.51 15.39 -13.40
C ALA A 305 -4.16 15.56 -14.89
N LEU A 306 -5.16 15.46 -15.78
CA LEU A 306 -4.96 15.64 -17.22
C LEU A 306 -4.48 17.06 -17.56
N LYS A 307 -5.10 18.08 -16.95
CA LYS A 307 -4.80 19.50 -17.17
C LYS A 307 -3.69 20.04 -16.24
N ASN A 308 -3.08 19.24 -15.37
CA ASN A 308 -2.11 19.62 -14.34
C ASN A 308 -2.66 20.57 -13.24
N LEU A 309 -3.97 20.70 -13.10
CA LEU A 309 -4.61 21.56 -12.11
C LEU A 309 -4.77 20.83 -10.77
N GLY A 310 -4.42 21.50 -9.66
CA GLY A 310 -4.49 20.96 -8.31
C GLY A 310 -3.40 19.93 -7.96
N VAL A 311 -2.58 19.49 -8.91
CA VAL A 311 -1.53 18.48 -8.69
C VAL A 311 -0.37 19.05 -7.87
N GLY A 312 0.03 20.30 -8.15
CA GLY A 312 1.05 20.99 -7.36
C GLY A 312 0.60 21.22 -5.91
N ASP A 313 -0.69 21.55 -5.72
CA ASP A 313 -1.28 21.72 -4.38
C ASP A 313 -1.23 20.40 -3.59
N LEU A 314 -1.60 19.30 -4.24
CA LEU A 314 -1.51 17.97 -3.65
C LEU A 314 -0.07 17.59 -3.29
N LEU A 315 0.91 17.90 -4.15
CA LEU A 315 2.32 17.58 -3.89
C LEU A 315 2.88 18.39 -2.72
N ASN A 316 2.53 19.68 -2.64
CA ASN A 316 2.88 20.54 -1.49
C ASN A 316 2.25 19.99 -0.20
N ALA A 317 0.96 19.65 -0.26
CA ALA A 317 0.25 19.06 0.87
C ALA A 317 0.85 17.73 1.34
N LEU A 318 1.26 16.87 0.42
CA LEU A 318 1.99 15.64 0.76
C LEU A 318 3.30 15.93 1.49
N GLY A 319 4.04 16.99 1.09
CA GLY A 319 5.24 17.41 1.79
C GLY A 319 4.99 17.94 3.21
N GLU A 320 3.89 18.66 3.41
CA GLU A 320 3.57 19.36 4.64
C GLU A 320 2.71 18.55 5.62
N LEU A 321 1.67 17.87 5.11
CA LEU A 321 0.65 17.21 5.92
C LEU A 321 0.92 15.73 6.14
N ALA A 322 1.50 15.02 5.15
CA ALA A 322 1.78 13.61 5.30
C ALA A 322 2.81 13.38 6.43
N PRO A 323 2.61 12.38 7.29
CA PRO A 323 3.53 12.11 8.38
C PRO A 323 4.90 11.64 7.85
N PRO A 324 5.98 11.90 8.60
CA PRO A 324 7.25 11.21 8.40
C PRO A 324 7.08 9.71 8.69
N PRO A 325 8.10 8.88 8.43
CA PRO A 325 8.07 7.46 8.70
C PRO A 325 7.59 7.13 10.11
N ARG A 326 6.52 6.34 10.18
CA ARG A 326 5.87 5.96 11.44
C ARG A 326 6.57 4.78 12.09
N THR A 327 6.32 4.60 13.39
CA THR A 327 6.73 3.39 14.11
C THR A 327 6.12 2.14 13.48
N GLN A 328 6.86 1.03 13.51
CA GLN A 328 6.43 -0.24 12.93
C GLN A 328 6.34 -1.32 14.01
N ALA A 329 5.22 -2.05 14.02
CA ALA A 329 5.02 -3.15 14.96
C ALA A 329 5.86 -4.38 14.57
N ALA A 330 6.51 -4.97 15.56
CA ALA A 330 7.20 -6.24 15.43
C ALA A 330 6.72 -7.22 16.52
N ASP A 331 7.10 -8.49 16.39
CA ASP A 331 6.70 -9.58 17.30
C ASP A 331 7.07 -9.35 18.77
N LYS A 332 8.11 -8.56 19.04
CA LYS A 332 8.65 -8.34 20.38
C LYS A 332 8.49 -6.92 20.90
N ARG A 333 8.39 -5.95 20.00
CA ARG A 333 8.29 -4.53 20.35
C ARG A 333 7.87 -3.68 19.16
N VAL A 334 7.56 -2.43 19.41
CA VAL A 334 7.42 -1.41 18.39
C VAL A 334 8.81 -0.84 18.07
N VAL A 335 9.11 -0.65 16.78
CA VAL A 335 10.37 -0.10 16.28
C VAL A 335 10.16 1.35 15.87
N SER A 336 10.99 2.26 16.40
CA SER A 336 10.98 3.67 16.01
C SER A 336 11.84 3.91 14.77
N ALA A 337 11.36 4.77 13.87
CA ALA A 337 12.10 5.13 12.65
C ALA A 337 13.46 5.81 12.94
N THR A 338 13.59 6.47 14.09
CA THR A 338 14.82 7.20 14.50
C THR A 338 15.84 6.34 15.23
N GLU A 339 15.57 5.05 15.47
CA GLU A 339 16.54 4.14 16.08
C GLU A 339 17.80 4.00 15.21
N PRO A 340 18.99 3.88 15.81
CA PRO A 340 20.24 3.82 15.05
C PRO A 340 20.45 2.50 14.31
N GLY A 341 19.95 1.38 14.83
CA GLY A 341 20.09 0.06 14.23
C GLY A 341 19.19 -0.11 12.99
N MET A 342 19.77 -0.58 11.90
CA MET A 342 19.03 -0.83 10.67
C MET A 342 18.06 -2.00 10.82
N SER A 343 16.81 -1.77 10.49
CA SER A 343 15.80 -2.82 10.34
C SER A 343 14.88 -2.54 9.15
N ALA A 344 14.40 -3.61 8.52
CA ALA A 344 13.56 -3.51 7.33
C ALA A 344 12.75 -4.79 7.11
N PHE A 345 11.68 -4.71 6.32
CA PHE A 345 10.92 -5.90 5.89
C PHE A 345 10.65 -5.92 4.39
N VAL A 346 10.53 -7.12 3.84
CA VAL A 346 10.19 -7.37 2.44
C VAL A 346 8.67 -7.37 2.30
N PHE A 347 8.11 -6.41 1.56
CA PHE A 347 6.68 -6.38 1.29
C PHE A 347 6.31 -6.90 -0.10
N LYS A 348 7.28 -6.96 -1.02
CA LYS A 348 7.08 -7.38 -2.39
C LYS A 348 8.32 -8.05 -2.96
N VAL A 349 8.12 -9.07 -3.81
CA VAL A 349 9.16 -9.64 -4.67
C VAL A 349 8.66 -9.57 -6.11
N GLN A 350 9.53 -9.18 -7.02
CA GLN A 350 9.19 -9.02 -8.44
C GLN A 350 10.31 -9.56 -9.31
N ALA A 351 9.98 -10.42 -10.28
CA ALA A 351 10.92 -10.93 -11.26
C ALA A 351 10.78 -10.23 -12.61
N ASN A 352 11.81 -10.40 -13.44
CA ASN A 352 11.81 -10.02 -14.86
C ASN A 352 11.44 -8.56 -15.12
N MET A 353 11.89 -7.63 -14.27
CA MET A 353 11.73 -6.20 -14.49
C MET A 353 12.51 -5.70 -15.72
N ASP A 354 13.57 -6.40 -16.11
CA ASP A 354 14.25 -6.22 -17.38
C ASP A 354 13.95 -7.42 -18.29
N PRO A 355 13.33 -7.22 -19.46
CA PRO A 355 13.02 -8.32 -20.40
C PRO A 355 14.25 -9.13 -20.86
N ASN A 356 15.44 -8.50 -20.80
CA ASN A 356 16.69 -9.13 -21.24
C ASN A 356 17.41 -9.88 -20.11
N HIS A 357 17.01 -9.69 -18.86
CA HIS A 357 17.64 -10.31 -17.70
C HIS A 357 16.60 -10.95 -16.79
N ARG A 358 16.83 -12.21 -16.40
CA ARG A 358 16.04 -12.91 -15.38
C ARG A 358 16.48 -12.45 -13.99
N ASP A 359 16.26 -11.16 -13.68
CA ASP A 359 16.53 -10.62 -12.37
C ASP A 359 15.27 -10.68 -11.49
N ARG A 360 15.46 -10.99 -10.23
CA ARG A 360 14.44 -10.85 -9.19
C ARG A 360 14.87 -9.76 -8.23
N ILE A 361 13.94 -8.94 -7.82
CA ILE A 361 14.15 -7.85 -6.88
C ILE A 361 13.17 -8.00 -5.72
N ALA A 362 13.70 -7.99 -4.50
CA ALA A 362 12.92 -7.86 -3.29
C ALA A 362 12.81 -6.38 -2.92
N PHE A 363 11.59 -5.86 -2.87
CA PHE A 363 11.33 -4.51 -2.40
C PHE A 363 11.21 -4.51 -0.88
N VAL A 364 12.03 -3.69 -0.28
CA VAL A 364 12.23 -3.65 1.16
C VAL A 364 11.89 -2.26 1.67
N ARG A 365 11.03 -2.18 2.69
CA ARG A 365 10.75 -0.96 3.43
C ARG A 365 11.73 -0.86 4.60
N LEU A 366 12.50 0.22 4.68
CA LEU A 366 13.33 0.53 5.85
C LEU A 366 12.46 1.06 6.99
N CYS A 367 12.58 0.44 8.16
CA CYS A 367 11.79 0.78 9.35
C CYS A 367 12.57 1.57 10.37
N SER A 368 13.89 1.36 10.46
CA SER A 368 14.78 2.11 11.35
C SER A 368 16.19 2.19 10.79
N GLY A 369 16.98 3.12 11.33
CA GLY A 369 18.39 3.26 11.07
C GLY A 369 18.76 3.68 9.66
N LYS A 370 19.96 3.30 9.26
CA LYS A 370 20.57 3.64 7.98
C LYS A 370 21.07 2.38 7.28
N LEU A 371 20.62 2.16 6.06
CA LEU A 371 21.20 1.16 5.16
C LEU A 371 22.39 1.78 4.43
N THR A 372 23.52 1.09 4.39
CA THR A 372 24.68 1.45 3.55
C THR A 372 25.00 0.31 2.61
N ARG A 373 25.45 0.65 1.40
CA ARG A 373 25.84 -0.34 0.40
C ARG A 373 26.93 -1.27 0.95
N GLY A 374 26.73 -2.57 0.76
CA GLY A 374 27.67 -3.59 1.22
C GLY A 374 27.54 -4.01 2.69
N MET A 375 26.66 -3.34 3.48
CA MET A 375 26.47 -3.72 4.88
C MET A 375 26.01 -5.17 5.01
N LYS A 376 26.35 -5.77 6.15
CA LYS A 376 25.91 -7.12 6.51
C LYS A 376 24.68 -7.03 7.40
N VAL A 377 23.62 -7.74 7.00
CA VAL A 377 22.36 -7.84 7.76
C VAL A 377 22.04 -9.31 8.02
N LYS A 378 21.21 -9.55 9.01
CA LYS A 378 20.67 -10.87 9.34
C LYS A 378 19.27 -10.98 8.79
N GLN A 379 19.00 -12.02 8.01
CA GLN A 379 17.65 -12.45 7.67
C GLN A 379 17.09 -13.27 8.85
N THR A 380 16.09 -12.76 9.53
CA THR A 380 15.61 -13.36 10.78
C THR A 380 14.99 -14.74 10.60
N ARG A 381 14.23 -14.97 9.51
CA ARG A 381 13.60 -16.26 9.21
C ARG A 381 14.61 -17.41 9.11
N THR A 382 15.75 -17.19 8.48
CA THR A 382 16.78 -18.23 8.27
C THR A 382 17.93 -18.14 9.27
N ALA A 383 17.98 -17.06 10.06
CA ALA A 383 19.10 -16.69 10.93
C ALA A 383 20.44 -16.53 10.22
N LYS A 384 20.45 -16.45 8.88
CA LYS A 384 21.67 -16.35 8.06
C LYS A 384 22.07 -14.90 7.82
N PRO A 385 23.37 -14.58 7.87
CA PRO A 385 23.86 -13.27 7.44
C PRO A 385 23.80 -13.17 5.91
N MET A 386 23.50 -11.98 5.42
CA MET A 386 23.59 -11.63 4.00
C MET A 386 24.19 -10.23 3.84
N SER A 387 24.82 -9.96 2.70
CA SER A 387 25.38 -8.66 2.38
C SER A 387 24.53 -7.94 1.33
N LEU A 388 24.19 -6.69 1.60
CA LEU A 388 23.42 -5.83 0.70
C LEU A 388 24.36 -5.15 -0.30
N ARG A 389 24.84 -5.90 -1.31
CA ARG A 389 25.89 -5.44 -2.24
C ARG A 389 25.41 -4.39 -3.25
N ALA A 390 24.18 -4.49 -3.70
CA ALA A 390 23.64 -3.65 -4.76
C ALA A 390 22.18 -3.25 -4.48
N PRO A 391 21.90 -2.56 -3.36
CA PRO A 391 20.56 -1.99 -3.15
C PRO A 391 20.30 -0.91 -4.20
N GLN A 392 19.05 -0.76 -4.64
CA GLN A 392 18.67 0.11 -5.75
C GLN A 392 17.50 1.01 -5.36
N PHE A 393 17.58 2.27 -5.74
CA PHE A 393 16.42 3.15 -5.84
C PHE A 393 15.82 3.08 -7.24
N PHE A 394 14.52 3.36 -7.33
CA PHE A 394 13.77 3.36 -8.57
C PHE A 394 13.32 4.80 -8.87
N PHE A 395 13.84 5.37 -9.95
CA PHE A 395 13.49 6.69 -10.44
C PHE A 395 12.75 6.52 -11.76
N ALA A 396 11.45 6.66 -11.75
CA ALA A 396 10.58 6.57 -12.93
C ALA A 396 11.02 5.59 -14.05
N GLU A 397 12.12 5.86 -14.75
CA GLU A 397 12.68 5.05 -15.84
C GLU A 397 14.03 4.41 -15.50
N ASN A 398 14.73 4.91 -14.47
CA ASN A 398 16.10 4.54 -14.19
C ASN A 398 16.21 3.87 -12.82
N ARG A 399 17.15 2.94 -12.72
CA ARG A 399 17.58 2.38 -11.44
C ARG A 399 18.92 2.98 -11.09
N ALA A 400 19.09 3.41 -9.87
CA ALA A 400 20.39 3.84 -9.36
C ALA A 400 20.77 3.04 -8.12
N LEU A 401 22.06 2.79 -7.96
CA LEU A 401 22.56 2.17 -6.75
C LEU A 401 22.28 3.08 -5.55
N ALA A 402 21.72 2.51 -4.50
CA ALA A 402 21.52 3.20 -3.25
C ALA A 402 22.79 3.07 -2.41
N GLU A 403 23.62 4.11 -2.37
CA GLU A 403 24.79 4.14 -1.49
C GLU A 403 24.34 4.22 -0.03
N GLU A 404 23.29 4.98 0.25
CA GLU A 404 22.67 5.15 1.56
C GLU A 404 21.15 5.21 1.42
N ALA A 405 20.44 4.65 2.41
CA ALA A 405 18.99 4.80 2.55
C ALA A 405 18.62 4.83 4.04
N TYR A 406 17.51 5.47 4.37
CA TYR A 406 17.08 5.69 5.75
C TYR A 406 15.68 5.16 5.99
N ALA A 407 15.28 5.07 7.26
CA ALA A 407 13.91 4.68 7.59
C ALA A 407 12.90 5.53 6.80
N GLY A 408 11.93 4.88 6.20
CA GLY A 408 11.00 5.48 5.25
C GLY A 408 11.30 5.15 3.79
N ASP A 409 12.54 4.94 3.42
CA ASP A 409 12.88 4.61 2.05
C ASP A 409 12.42 3.19 1.67
N VAL A 410 12.10 3.04 0.40
CA VAL A 410 11.85 1.76 -0.24
C VAL A 410 12.98 1.46 -1.22
N VAL A 411 13.69 0.37 -0.99
CA VAL A 411 14.82 -0.04 -1.83
C VAL A 411 14.60 -1.43 -2.41
N GLY A 412 15.06 -1.65 -3.63
CA GLY A 412 15.10 -2.97 -4.23
C GLY A 412 16.42 -3.67 -3.95
N ILE A 413 16.36 -4.90 -3.48
CA ILE A 413 17.52 -5.75 -3.24
C ILE A 413 17.50 -6.87 -4.27
N PRO A 414 18.58 -7.06 -5.07
CA PRO A 414 18.71 -8.22 -5.95
C PRO A 414 18.50 -9.53 -5.19
N ASN A 415 17.55 -10.33 -5.64
CA ASN A 415 17.08 -11.52 -4.95
C ASN A 415 17.27 -12.78 -5.80
N HIS A 416 18.15 -13.65 -5.38
CA HIS A 416 18.38 -14.96 -6.04
C HIS A 416 17.55 -16.10 -5.40
N GLY A 417 16.31 -15.80 -4.96
CA GLY A 417 15.42 -16.78 -4.33
C GLY A 417 15.64 -16.95 -2.81
N THR A 418 16.39 -16.05 -2.17
CA THR A 418 16.65 -16.11 -0.72
C THR A 418 15.63 -15.34 0.09
N LEU A 419 15.18 -14.17 -0.41
CA LEU A 419 14.22 -13.29 0.24
C LEU A 419 12.80 -13.60 -0.23
N ARG A 420 11.87 -13.60 0.72
CA ARG A 420 10.43 -13.81 0.52
C ARG A 420 9.64 -12.65 1.11
N ILE A 421 8.42 -12.48 0.67
CA ILE A 421 7.47 -11.52 1.24
C ILE A 421 7.31 -11.83 2.75
N GLY A 422 7.37 -10.80 3.60
CA GLY A 422 7.33 -10.91 5.04
C GLY A 422 8.70 -11.11 5.73
N ASP A 423 9.77 -11.39 4.99
CA ASP A 423 11.10 -11.50 5.60
C ASP A 423 11.54 -10.19 6.25
N THR A 424 12.11 -10.30 7.43
CA THR A 424 12.71 -9.19 8.15
C THR A 424 14.23 -9.24 8.06
N LEU A 425 14.83 -8.08 7.81
CA LEU A 425 16.26 -7.86 7.77
C LEU A 425 16.67 -6.91 8.90
N THR A 426 17.67 -7.28 9.68
CA THR A 426 18.15 -6.46 10.80
C THR A 426 19.68 -6.45 10.87
N GLU A 427 20.26 -5.45 11.49
CA GLU A 427 21.71 -5.36 11.74
C GLU A 427 22.19 -6.35 12.83
N GLY A 428 21.29 -7.03 13.54
CA GLY A 428 21.65 -8.05 14.54
C GLY A 428 20.52 -8.45 15.46
N GLU A 429 19.54 -7.60 15.67
CA GLU A 429 18.39 -7.88 16.52
C GLU A 429 17.54 -9.02 15.94
N ASN A 430 17.03 -9.88 16.81
CA ASN A 430 16.13 -10.97 16.41
C ASN A 430 14.67 -10.57 16.64
N LEU A 431 14.09 -9.82 15.72
CA LEU A 431 12.70 -9.43 15.67
C LEU A 431 12.10 -9.73 14.29
N ASN A 432 10.77 -9.77 14.18
CA ASN A 432 10.05 -9.92 12.92
C ASN A 432 8.95 -8.88 12.84
N PHE A 433 8.92 -8.12 11.74
CA PHE A 433 7.82 -7.20 11.50
C PHE A 433 6.54 -7.97 11.20
N VAL A 434 5.42 -7.51 11.78
CA VAL A 434 4.11 -8.12 11.63
C VAL A 434 3.22 -7.32 10.67
N GLY A 435 2.13 -7.94 10.21
CA GLY A 435 1.10 -7.23 9.45
C GLY A 435 1.20 -7.30 7.93
N VAL A 436 2.21 -7.99 7.34
CA VAL A 436 2.20 -8.27 5.90
C VAL A 436 1.19 -9.39 5.64
N PRO A 437 0.06 -9.12 4.95
CA PRO A 437 -1.01 -10.10 4.82
C PRO A 437 -0.71 -11.17 3.77
N ASN A 438 -1.17 -12.38 4.03
CA ASN A 438 -1.24 -13.47 3.06
C ASN A 438 -2.60 -14.15 3.22
N PHE A 439 -3.57 -13.81 2.36
CA PHE A 439 -4.96 -14.25 2.45
C PHE A 439 -5.16 -15.58 1.71
N ALA A 440 -6.13 -16.38 2.15
CA ALA A 440 -6.56 -17.55 1.41
C ALA A 440 -7.17 -17.14 0.06
N PRO A 441 -6.93 -17.92 -1.00
CA PRO A 441 -7.43 -17.60 -2.33
C PRO A 441 -8.96 -17.75 -2.41
N GLU A 442 -9.56 -16.95 -3.28
CA GLU A 442 -11.00 -17.06 -3.59
C GLU A 442 -11.29 -18.06 -4.70
N ILE A 443 -10.33 -18.27 -5.60
CA ILE A 443 -10.48 -19.15 -6.75
C ILE A 443 -9.37 -20.17 -6.73
N LEU A 444 -9.76 -21.46 -6.77
CA LEU A 444 -8.84 -22.56 -6.95
C LEU A 444 -8.96 -23.12 -8.37
N ARG A 445 -7.84 -23.43 -9.01
CA ARG A 445 -7.78 -24.10 -10.31
C ARG A 445 -6.73 -25.20 -10.29
N ARG A 446 -7.05 -26.32 -10.95
CA ARG A 446 -6.10 -27.40 -11.20
C ARG A 446 -5.32 -27.09 -12.46
N VAL A 447 -4.00 -27.24 -12.39
CA VAL A 447 -3.13 -27.02 -13.54
C VAL A 447 -3.10 -28.28 -14.39
N ARG A 448 -3.39 -28.14 -15.67
CA ARG A 448 -3.22 -29.20 -16.68
C ARG A 448 -2.02 -28.87 -17.55
N LEU A 449 -1.10 -29.79 -17.61
CA LEU A 449 0.09 -29.70 -18.46
C LEU A 449 -0.02 -30.74 -19.59
N PRO A 450 -0.13 -30.31 -20.86
CA PRO A 450 -0.23 -31.25 -21.99
C PRO A 450 1.01 -32.12 -22.13
N ASP A 451 2.20 -31.58 -21.84
CA ASP A 451 3.48 -32.28 -21.93
C ASP A 451 3.99 -32.65 -20.53
N ALA A 452 3.79 -33.94 -20.18
CA ALA A 452 4.21 -34.47 -18.87
C ALA A 452 5.73 -34.37 -18.63
N MET A 453 6.57 -34.32 -19.68
CA MET A 453 8.02 -34.16 -19.54
C MET A 453 8.42 -32.82 -18.91
N LYS A 454 7.58 -31.82 -19.03
CA LYS A 454 7.81 -30.48 -18.45
C LYS A 454 7.29 -30.33 -17.01
N ALA A 455 6.80 -31.39 -16.36
CA ALA A 455 6.19 -31.32 -15.01
C ALA A 455 7.15 -30.73 -13.96
N LYS A 456 8.43 -31.11 -13.98
CA LYS A 456 9.44 -30.53 -13.06
C LYS A 456 9.64 -29.03 -13.28
N LYS A 457 9.67 -28.59 -14.55
CA LYS A 457 9.80 -27.19 -14.93
C LYS A 457 8.57 -26.39 -14.50
N LEU A 458 7.37 -26.94 -14.66
CA LEU A 458 6.13 -26.34 -14.20
C LEU A 458 6.12 -26.15 -12.69
N LYS A 459 6.48 -27.18 -11.91
CA LYS A 459 6.56 -27.08 -10.46
C LYS A 459 7.50 -25.96 -10.02
N GLN A 460 8.68 -25.87 -10.64
CA GLN A 460 9.64 -24.81 -10.36
C GLN A 460 9.09 -23.42 -10.73
N ALA A 461 8.49 -23.26 -11.90
CA ALA A 461 7.93 -22.00 -12.35
C ALA A 461 6.80 -21.52 -11.44
N LEU A 462 5.89 -22.40 -11.05
CA LEU A 462 4.81 -22.09 -10.13
C LEU A 462 5.34 -21.73 -8.73
N GLN A 463 6.35 -22.44 -8.24
CA GLN A 463 7.03 -22.10 -6.98
C GLN A 463 7.62 -20.69 -7.04
N GLU A 464 8.30 -20.34 -8.12
CA GLU A 464 8.90 -19.03 -8.33
C GLU A 464 7.83 -17.91 -8.38
N LEU A 465 6.73 -18.13 -9.09
CA LEU A 465 5.60 -17.19 -9.18
C LEU A 465 4.84 -17.06 -7.85
N SER A 466 4.80 -18.11 -7.04
CA SER A 466 4.25 -18.07 -5.69
C SER A 466 5.13 -17.25 -4.74
N GLU A 467 6.45 -17.35 -4.83
CA GLU A 467 7.39 -16.55 -4.04
C GLU A 467 7.31 -15.04 -4.37
N GLU A 468 6.89 -14.71 -5.60
CA GLU A 468 6.59 -13.33 -6.00
C GLU A 468 5.23 -12.83 -5.46
N GLY A 469 4.40 -13.73 -4.94
CA GLY A 469 3.04 -13.41 -4.47
C GLY A 469 2.02 -13.19 -5.59
N VAL A 470 2.33 -13.59 -6.83
CA VAL A 470 1.41 -13.50 -7.98
C VAL A 470 0.26 -14.50 -7.84
N THR A 471 0.55 -15.64 -7.24
CA THR A 471 -0.37 -16.76 -7.05
C THR A 471 0.01 -17.55 -5.80
N GLN A 472 -0.91 -18.37 -5.33
CA GLN A 472 -0.62 -19.38 -4.31
C GLN A 472 -0.59 -20.75 -4.96
N VAL A 473 0.28 -21.63 -4.48
CA VAL A 473 0.43 -22.99 -5.01
C VAL A 473 0.23 -23.98 -3.90
N PHE A 474 -0.63 -24.96 -4.13
CA PHE A 474 -0.92 -26.04 -3.20
C PHE A 474 -0.56 -27.37 -3.82
N LEU A 475 0.20 -28.15 -3.06
CA LEU A 475 0.63 -29.51 -3.41
C LEU A 475 -0.21 -30.48 -2.58
N PRO A 476 -1.22 -31.15 -3.18
CA PRO A 476 -1.99 -32.15 -2.46
C PRO A 476 -1.08 -33.29 -1.98
N THR A 477 -1.27 -33.73 -0.74
CA THR A 477 -0.44 -34.78 -0.11
C THR A 477 -0.69 -36.16 -0.68
N ASP A 478 -1.80 -36.37 -1.37
CA ASP A 478 -2.16 -37.59 -2.08
C ASP A 478 -1.44 -37.75 -3.43
N GLY A 479 -0.60 -36.78 -3.83
CA GLY A 479 0.12 -36.77 -5.09
C GLY A 479 -0.71 -36.39 -6.32
N SER A 480 -1.93 -35.87 -6.12
CA SER A 480 -2.75 -35.37 -7.23
C SER A 480 -2.15 -34.08 -7.83
N ALA A 481 -2.73 -33.61 -8.95
CA ALA A 481 -2.19 -32.47 -9.69
C ALA A 481 -2.20 -31.19 -8.86
N LEU A 482 -1.19 -30.34 -9.08
CA LEU A 482 -1.02 -29.04 -8.45
C LEU A 482 -2.27 -28.16 -8.58
N LEU A 483 -2.60 -27.48 -7.49
CA LEU A 483 -3.63 -26.46 -7.45
C LEU A 483 -2.99 -25.09 -7.38
N VAL A 484 -3.59 -24.16 -8.09
CA VAL A 484 -3.25 -22.74 -8.05
C VAL A 484 -4.41 -21.99 -7.42
N GLY A 485 -4.08 -21.10 -6.49
CA GLY A 485 -5.02 -20.22 -5.83
C GLY A 485 -4.77 -18.76 -6.24
N VAL A 486 -5.85 -18.03 -6.57
CA VAL A 486 -5.83 -16.62 -6.95
C VAL A 486 -7.02 -15.89 -6.32
N VAL A 487 -6.95 -14.56 -6.27
CA VAL A 487 -8.04 -13.71 -5.79
C VAL A 487 -9.10 -13.51 -6.88
N GLY A 488 -8.67 -13.30 -8.13
CA GLY A 488 -9.59 -13.04 -9.22
C GLY A 488 -9.21 -13.73 -10.54
N PRO A 489 -10.17 -13.81 -11.49
CA PRO A 489 -9.98 -14.56 -12.74
C PRO A 489 -8.87 -13.97 -13.64
N LEU A 490 -8.67 -12.66 -13.62
CA LEU A 490 -7.64 -12.00 -14.42
C LEU A 490 -6.23 -12.43 -14.03
N GLN A 491 -5.99 -12.78 -12.76
CA GLN A 491 -4.70 -13.35 -12.33
C GLN A 491 -4.39 -14.68 -13.02
N LEU A 492 -5.40 -15.50 -13.33
CA LEU A 492 -5.21 -16.75 -14.08
C LEU A 492 -4.73 -16.49 -15.50
N ASP A 493 -5.29 -15.46 -16.16
CA ASP A 493 -4.86 -15.04 -17.50
C ASP A 493 -3.42 -14.54 -17.48
N VAL A 494 -3.09 -13.66 -16.51
CA VAL A 494 -1.72 -13.16 -16.31
C VAL A 494 -0.75 -14.30 -16.07
N LEU A 495 -1.13 -15.25 -15.23
CA LEU A 495 -0.30 -16.41 -14.90
C LEU A 495 -0.05 -17.30 -16.15
N LYS A 496 -1.09 -17.53 -16.97
CA LYS A 496 -0.97 -18.30 -18.22
C LYS A 496 -0.02 -17.61 -19.20
N VAL A 497 -0.16 -16.30 -19.39
CA VAL A 497 0.72 -15.50 -20.27
C VAL A 497 2.16 -15.52 -19.75
N ARG A 498 2.39 -15.35 -18.45
CA ARG A 498 3.73 -15.40 -17.86
C ARG A 498 4.38 -16.77 -17.98
N LEU A 499 3.65 -17.85 -17.72
CA LEU A 499 4.18 -19.22 -17.87
C LEU A 499 4.59 -19.50 -19.32
N ALA A 500 3.83 -19.03 -20.30
CA ALA A 500 4.18 -19.17 -21.70
C ALA A 500 5.40 -18.31 -22.07
N ALA A 501 5.40 -17.02 -21.75
CA ALA A 501 6.42 -16.08 -22.17
C ALA A 501 7.77 -16.28 -21.44
N GLU A 502 7.74 -16.50 -20.11
CA GLU A 502 8.95 -16.55 -19.28
C GLU A 502 9.53 -17.97 -19.19
N TYR A 503 8.66 -18.99 -19.19
CA TYR A 503 9.06 -20.38 -18.97
C TYR A 503 8.84 -21.28 -20.18
N GLY A 504 8.17 -20.83 -21.25
CA GLY A 504 7.85 -21.65 -22.42
C GLY A 504 6.94 -22.83 -22.05
N LEU A 505 6.00 -22.59 -21.13
CA LEU A 505 5.06 -23.59 -20.62
C LEU A 505 3.64 -23.22 -21.06
N GLU A 506 3.06 -24.04 -21.92
CA GLU A 506 1.65 -23.96 -22.24
C GLU A 506 0.85 -24.82 -21.27
N ILE A 507 -0.13 -24.21 -20.61
CA ILE A 507 -0.99 -24.85 -19.62
C ILE A 507 -2.45 -24.57 -19.89
N ASP A 508 -3.31 -25.42 -19.34
CA ASP A 508 -4.74 -25.19 -19.25
C ASP A 508 -5.25 -25.30 -17.81
N TRP A 509 -6.38 -24.68 -17.56
CA TRP A 509 -7.04 -24.73 -16.28
C TRP A 509 -8.19 -25.74 -16.27
N SER A 510 -8.35 -26.45 -15.16
CA SER A 510 -9.55 -27.22 -14.90
C SER A 510 -10.08 -26.89 -13.50
N THR A 511 -11.40 -26.98 -13.35
CA THR A 511 -12.05 -26.79 -12.06
C THR A 511 -11.75 -27.99 -11.16
N PRO A 512 -11.15 -27.80 -9.98
CA PRO A 512 -10.98 -28.86 -9.00
C PRO A 512 -12.31 -29.14 -8.30
N GLU A 513 -12.35 -30.22 -7.52
CA GLU A 513 -13.47 -30.51 -6.64
C GLU A 513 -13.52 -29.59 -5.40
N PHE A 514 -12.38 -28.97 -5.05
CA PHE A 514 -12.24 -28.07 -3.92
C PHE A 514 -12.51 -26.61 -4.30
N GLN A 515 -13.22 -25.91 -3.43
CA GLN A 515 -13.55 -24.48 -3.60
C GLN A 515 -12.84 -23.59 -2.57
N PHE A 516 -12.45 -24.16 -1.42
CA PHE A 516 -11.85 -23.41 -0.31
C PHE A 516 -10.51 -24.00 0.10
N ALA A 517 -9.56 -23.14 0.44
CA ALA A 517 -8.31 -23.49 1.05
C ALA A 517 -8.18 -22.74 2.39
N ARG A 518 -7.79 -23.42 3.46
CA ARG A 518 -7.58 -22.83 4.78
C ARG A 518 -6.32 -23.41 5.41
N TRP A 519 -5.45 -22.56 5.90
CA TRP A 519 -4.31 -23.00 6.70
C TRP A 519 -4.80 -23.64 7.99
N ILE A 520 -4.17 -24.74 8.38
CA ILE A 520 -4.55 -25.47 9.60
C ILE A 520 -3.44 -25.41 10.64
N ALA A 521 -3.85 -25.24 11.90
CA ALA A 521 -2.96 -25.25 13.04
C ALA A 521 -3.62 -25.99 14.20
N ALA A 522 -2.81 -26.59 15.08
CA ALA A 522 -3.28 -27.27 16.29
C ALA A 522 -2.37 -26.96 17.47
N GLY A 523 -2.87 -27.10 18.69
CA GLY A 523 -2.11 -26.92 19.93
C GLY A 523 -1.01 -27.96 20.18
N GLY A 524 -0.88 -28.97 19.28
CA GLY A 524 0.16 -29.98 19.36
C GLY A 524 0.25 -30.86 18.12
N ARG A 525 1.48 -31.31 17.82
CA ARG A 525 1.77 -32.11 16.61
C ARG A 525 0.93 -33.38 16.48
N LYS A 526 0.70 -34.10 17.59
CA LYS A 526 -0.11 -35.33 17.59
C LYS A 526 -1.57 -35.11 17.18
N ILE A 527 -2.12 -33.93 17.47
CA ILE A 527 -3.48 -33.54 17.08
C ILE A 527 -3.51 -33.30 15.58
N LEU A 528 -2.53 -32.55 15.08
CA LEU A 528 -2.39 -32.23 13.66
C LEU A 528 -2.16 -33.50 12.82
N ASP A 529 -1.27 -34.40 13.24
CA ASP A 529 -0.98 -35.67 12.54
C ASP A 529 -2.24 -36.56 12.47
N ARG A 530 -3.05 -36.63 13.54
CA ARG A 530 -4.32 -37.36 13.53
C ARG A 530 -5.32 -36.76 12.54
N PHE A 531 -5.40 -35.44 12.49
CA PHE A 531 -6.27 -34.73 11.54
C PHE A 531 -5.85 -35.02 10.09
N VAL A 532 -4.56 -34.87 9.78
CA VAL A 532 -3.98 -35.18 8.46
C VAL A 532 -4.27 -36.65 8.05
N THR A 533 -4.09 -37.58 8.96
CA THR A 533 -4.38 -39.00 8.72
C THR A 533 -5.87 -39.27 8.48
N ARG A 534 -6.76 -38.50 9.10
CA ARG A 534 -8.22 -38.64 8.93
C ARG A 534 -8.73 -38.08 7.61
N TYR A 535 -8.09 -37.03 7.08
CA TYR A 535 -8.53 -36.31 5.88
C TYR A 535 -7.46 -36.23 4.78
N PRO A 536 -6.79 -37.36 4.40
CA PRO A 536 -5.60 -37.33 3.54
C PRO A 536 -5.86 -36.71 2.15
N ALA A 537 -7.07 -36.91 1.59
CA ALA A 537 -7.44 -36.37 0.28
C ALA A 537 -7.76 -34.85 0.30
N SER A 538 -7.94 -34.28 1.48
CA SER A 538 -8.28 -32.86 1.69
C SER A 538 -7.09 -32.05 2.23
N ILE A 539 -5.91 -32.63 2.30
CA ILE A 539 -4.71 -31.95 2.79
C ILE A 539 -3.76 -31.63 1.63
N ALA A 540 -3.26 -30.42 1.64
CA ALA A 540 -2.19 -29.97 0.75
C ALA A 540 -1.12 -29.24 1.55
N GLU A 541 0.05 -29.06 0.95
CA GLU A 541 1.10 -28.16 1.44
C GLU A 541 1.16 -26.94 0.54
N ASP A 542 1.31 -25.76 1.13
CA ASP A 542 1.60 -24.55 0.37
C ASP A 542 3.08 -24.49 -0.05
N SER A 543 3.46 -23.43 -0.79
CA SER A 543 4.84 -23.23 -1.27
C SER A 543 5.88 -23.16 -0.16
N ASP A 544 5.47 -22.91 1.07
CA ASP A 544 6.33 -22.86 2.25
C ASP A 544 6.35 -24.18 3.03
N GLY A 545 5.50 -25.15 2.66
CA GLY A 545 5.31 -26.42 3.34
C GLY A 545 4.39 -26.33 4.56
N ASP A 546 3.53 -25.31 4.63
CA ASP A 546 2.48 -25.23 5.65
C ASP A 546 1.27 -26.01 5.20
N LEU A 547 0.64 -26.71 6.15
CA LEU A 547 -0.51 -27.55 5.88
C LEU A 547 -1.77 -26.71 5.63
N VAL A 548 -2.48 -27.10 4.59
CA VAL A 548 -3.72 -26.47 4.14
C VAL A 548 -4.81 -27.51 4.03
N PHE A 549 -5.97 -27.23 4.59
CA PHE A 549 -7.18 -28.02 4.38
C PHE A 549 -7.93 -27.48 3.17
N LEU A 550 -8.28 -28.39 2.27
CA LEU A 550 -9.04 -28.12 1.05
C LEU A 550 -10.49 -28.60 1.26
N ALA A 551 -11.45 -27.70 1.24
CA ALA A 551 -12.86 -28.01 1.40
C ALA A 551 -13.59 -27.91 0.05
N ARG A 552 -14.55 -28.82 -0.20
CA ARG A 552 -15.37 -28.85 -1.40
C ARG A 552 -16.46 -27.78 -1.41
N THR A 553 -17.01 -27.52 -0.23
CA THR A 553 -18.10 -26.53 -0.04
C THR A 553 -17.88 -25.76 1.26
N ALA A 554 -18.58 -24.62 1.40
CA ALA A 554 -18.60 -23.87 2.67
C ALA A 554 -19.15 -24.72 3.82
N PHE A 555 -20.16 -25.58 3.54
CA PHE A 555 -20.70 -26.50 4.53
C PHE A 555 -19.66 -27.54 4.98
N ASP A 556 -18.90 -28.10 4.06
CA ASP A 556 -17.82 -29.05 4.37
C ASP A 556 -16.77 -28.43 5.30
N LEU A 557 -16.37 -27.18 5.01
CA LEU A 557 -15.45 -26.42 5.86
C LEU A 557 -16.02 -26.19 7.26
N GLU A 558 -17.26 -25.72 7.37
CA GLU A 558 -17.91 -25.44 8.64
C GLU A 558 -18.15 -26.72 9.44
N TYR A 559 -18.62 -27.79 8.79
CA TYR A 559 -18.85 -29.09 9.41
C TYR A 559 -17.54 -29.68 9.96
N THR A 560 -16.47 -29.64 9.16
CA THR A 560 -15.17 -30.15 9.59
C THR A 560 -14.62 -29.33 10.76
N GLY A 561 -14.78 -28.02 10.76
CA GLY A 561 -14.38 -27.14 11.86
C GLY A 561 -15.11 -27.47 13.16
N LYS A 562 -16.44 -27.63 13.13
CA LYS A 562 -17.26 -28.00 14.28
C LYS A 562 -16.93 -29.36 14.90
N HIS A 563 -16.45 -30.32 14.08
CA HIS A 563 -16.12 -31.67 14.53
C HIS A 563 -14.63 -31.85 14.88
N ASN A 564 -13.82 -30.80 14.75
CA ASN A 564 -12.40 -30.82 15.07
C ASN A 564 -12.02 -29.48 15.73
N GLU A 565 -12.62 -29.18 16.90
CA GLU A 565 -12.43 -27.90 17.62
C GLU A 565 -10.96 -27.65 18.03
N ASP A 566 -10.16 -28.71 18.14
CA ASP A 566 -8.71 -28.63 18.40
C ASP A 566 -7.89 -28.15 17.20
N ILE A 567 -8.51 -28.02 16.00
CA ILE A 567 -7.87 -27.54 14.78
C ILE A 567 -8.39 -26.15 14.45
N ALA A 568 -7.48 -25.19 14.37
CA ALA A 568 -7.79 -23.85 13.88
C ALA A 568 -7.69 -23.82 12.34
N PHE A 569 -8.75 -23.34 11.69
CA PHE A 569 -8.81 -23.08 10.25
C PHE A 569 -8.70 -21.59 10.02
N SER A 570 -7.65 -21.14 9.34
CA SER A 570 -7.38 -19.74 9.08
C SER A 570 -7.47 -19.41 7.60
N ASP A 571 -8.13 -18.30 7.30
CA ASP A 571 -8.17 -17.65 5.98
C ASP A 571 -7.02 -16.67 5.78
N VAL A 572 -6.18 -16.49 6.80
CA VAL A 572 -4.96 -15.68 6.74
C VAL A 572 -3.80 -16.49 7.29
N LYS A 573 -2.69 -16.45 6.57
CA LYS A 573 -1.45 -17.07 7.00
C LYS A 573 -0.69 -16.12 7.92
N ASP A 574 -0.49 -16.55 9.17
CA ASP A 574 0.42 -15.88 10.09
C ASP A 574 1.85 -16.37 9.81
N ILE A 575 2.61 -15.54 9.13
CA ILE A 575 4.00 -15.85 8.72
C ILE A 575 4.90 -16.10 9.94
N HIS A 576 4.54 -15.59 11.13
CA HIS A 576 5.38 -15.61 12.33
C HIS A 576 5.05 -16.73 13.33
N ARG A 577 3.88 -17.35 13.26
CA ARG A 577 3.50 -18.46 14.15
C ARG A 577 4.38 -19.72 14.04
N ARG A 578 5.16 -19.85 12.95
CA ARG A 578 6.07 -20.99 12.72
C ARG A 578 7.19 -21.13 13.74
N GLN A 579 7.63 -20.05 14.37
CA GLN A 579 8.80 -20.11 15.28
C GLN A 579 8.46 -20.78 16.62
N LEU A 580 7.20 -20.76 17.05
CA LEU A 580 6.78 -21.40 18.29
C LEU A 580 6.72 -22.93 18.21
N VAL A 581 6.51 -23.51 17.03
CA VAL A 581 6.39 -24.98 16.84
C VAL A 581 7.73 -25.65 16.47
N ARG A 582 8.72 -24.90 15.97
CA ARG A 582 10.03 -25.43 15.56
C ARG A 582 11.12 -25.44 16.62
N HIS A 583 10.91 -24.82 17.78
CA HIS A 583 11.90 -24.79 18.86
C HIS A 583 11.90 -26.03 19.78
N ASP A 584 10.97 -26.98 19.56
CA ASP A 584 10.93 -28.25 20.28
C ASP A 584 11.53 -29.42 19.44
N ARG A 585 12.63 -29.19 18.76
CA ARG A 585 13.44 -30.26 18.13
C ARG A 585 14.84 -30.31 18.71
#